data_27da25b180c0ce64ead442d5fefd2216
#
_entry.id   27da25b180c0ce64ead442d5fefd2216
#
_cell.length_a   1.000
_cell.length_b   1.000
_cell.length_c   1.000
_cell.angle_alpha   90.00
_cell.angle_beta   90.00
_cell.angle_gamma   90.00
#
_symmetry.space_group_name_H-M   'P 1'
#
loop_
_entity.id
_entity.type
_entity.pdbx_description
1 polymer ?
#
loop_
_entity_poly.entity_id
_entity_poly.type
_entity_poly.pdbx_seq_one_letter_code
_entity_poly.pdbx_strand_id
1 'polypeptide(L)'
;LSIRSHAWKTEKFLAWYWPQGRAIADVTIQDVDAFLTVKGRATWSRRSVAIAVQALRAFFRYAERTQGCRAGIAAALVGPPLYDFESLPAGPPWADVEAIITSLTTSRPADIRSLAALILFATYGFRVGEVAGLTLDDVDWEHEVIRIRRVKRHDVQTYPLSKDAGVALLRYITDVRPRGRGRALFLTLQAPHRPLSCAGLYNLASHALCARGLQLRHHGPHALRHACATRLLSQGLSFKDIGDHLGHRSADTTAIYAKVDLPSLREVARFDLGGVR
;
A
#
# COMPACT_ATOMS: atom_id res chain seq x y z
N LEU A 1 7.90 4.08 10.95
CA LEU A 1 8.04 5.12 9.91
C LEU A 1 9.49 5.10 9.42
N SER A 2 9.71 5.20 8.09
CA SER A 2 11.06 5.19 7.56
C SER A 2 11.71 6.57 7.72
N ILE A 3 13.03 6.59 7.93
CA ILE A 3 13.85 7.83 7.97
C ILE A 3 13.56 8.70 6.73
N ARG A 4 13.42 8.08 5.57
CA ARG A 4 13.10 8.78 4.31
C ARG A 4 11.75 9.52 4.35
N SER A 5 10.75 8.95 5.01
CA SER A 5 9.44 9.61 5.17
C SER A 5 9.53 10.81 6.10
N HIS A 6 10.30 10.71 7.19
CA HIS A 6 10.54 11.83 8.10
C HIS A 6 11.33 12.95 7.41
N ALA A 7 12.42 12.61 6.74
CA ALA A 7 13.22 13.58 5.99
C ALA A 7 12.37 14.37 5.00
N TRP A 8 11.56 13.66 4.20
CA TRP A 8 10.68 14.31 3.23
C TRP A 8 9.67 15.29 3.88
N LYS A 9 9.10 14.94 5.04
CA LYS A 9 8.17 15.83 5.76
C LYS A 9 8.87 17.06 6.29
N THR A 10 10.07 16.90 6.82
CA THR A 10 10.92 18.00 7.31
C THR A 10 11.35 18.92 6.17
N GLU A 11 11.79 18.35 5.04
CA GLU A 11 12.11 19.12 3.82
C GLU A 11 10.94 20.00 3.35
N LYS A 12 9.71 19.46 3.39
CA LYS A 12 8.51 20.22 3.03
C LYS A 12 8.25 21.39 3.97
N PHE A 13 8.54 21.24 5.26
CA PHE A 13 8.47 22.34 6.21
C PHE A 13 9.54 23.39 5.93
N LEU A 14 10.78 22.98 5.77
CA LEU A 14 11.89 23.89 5.48
C LEU A 14 11.69 24.65 4.16
N ALA A 15 11.24 23.96 3.11
CA ALA A 15 10.91 24.58 1.82
C ALA A 15 9.75 25.59 1.89
N TRP A 16 8.85 25.47 2.88
CA TRP A 16 7.80 26.43 3.14
C TRP A 16 8.29 27.60 3.99
N TYR A 17 9.20 27.35 4.95
CA TYR A 17 9.65 28.31 5.94
C TYR A 17 10.78 29.23 5.42
N TRP A 18 11.80 28.69 4.77
CA TRP A 18 12.98 29.46 4.30
C TRP A 18 12.67 30.62 3.35
N PRO A 19 11.74 30.52 2.39
CA PRO A 19 11.41 31.65 1.50
C PRO A 19 10.92 32.90 2.25
N GLN A 20 10.58 32.78 3.55
CA GLN A 20 10.19 33.90 4.39
C GLN A 20 11.39 34.71 4.92
N GLY A 21 12.62 34.33 4.55
CA GLY A 21 13.85 35.04 4.93
C GLY A 21 14.24 34.90 6.41
N ARG A 22 13.68 33.90 7.12
CA ARG A 22 13.87 33.69 8.56
C ARG A 22 14.82 32.52 8.84
N ALA A 23 15.64 32.65 9.87
CA ALA A 23 16.53 31.58 10.32
C ALA A 23 15.78 30.51 11.11
N ILE A 24 16.29 29.30 11.13
CA ILE A 24 15.71 28.18 11.91
C ILE A 24 15.71 28.51 13.43
N ALA A 25 16.65 29.33 13.89
CA ALA A 25 16.72 29.82 15.27
C ALA A 25 15.49 30.64 15.67
N ASP A 26 14.81 31.27 14.72
CA ASP A 26 13.65 32.15 14.92
C ASP A 26 12.32 31.42 14.80
N VAL A 27 12.33 30.10 14.51
CA VAL A 27 11.09 29.31 14.38
C VAL A 27 10.31 29.36 15.69
N THR A 28 9.01 29.56 15.56
CA THR A 28 8.05 29.49 16.67
C THR A 28 7.09 28.32 16.48
N ILE A 29 6.37 27.96 17.54
CA ILE A 29 5.32 26.94 17.43
C ILE A 29 4.21 27.37 16.47
N GLN A 30 3.90 28.68 16.42
CA GLN A 30 2.91 29.25 15.52
C GLN A 30 3.27 29.05 14.05
N ASP A 31 4.56 29.12 13.70
CA ASP A 31 5.04 28.85 12.33
C ASP A 31 4.78 27.39 11.95
N VAL A 32 5.05 26.46 12.86
CA VAL A 32 4.81 25.03 12.61
C VAL A 32 3.32 24.74 12.49
N ASP A 33 2.49 25.33 13.35
CA ASP A 33 1.03 25.16 13.29
C ASP A 33 0.44 25.77 12.01
N ALA A 34 0.93 26.94 11.59
CA ALA A 34 0.54 27.54 10.30
C ALA A 34 0.86 26.62 9.13
N PHE A 35 2.08 26.07 9.08
CA PHE A 35 2.46 25.09 8.05
C PHE A 35 1.55 23.85 8.04
N LEU A 36 1.32 23.25 9.21
CA LEU A 36 0.48 22.07 9.35
C LEU A 36 -0.96 22.34 8.95
N THR A 37 -1.48 23.53 9.30
CA THR A 37 -2.83 23.97 8.93
C THR A 37 -2.97 24.16 7.42
N VAL A 38 -2.02 24.86 6.79
CA VAL A 38 -2.02 25.06 5.33
C VAL A 38 -1.97 23.71 4.61
N LYS A 39 -1.09 22.79 5.04
CA LYS A 39 -0.97 21.48 4.42
C LYS A 39 -2.17 20.58 4.70
N GLY A 40 -2.70 20.60 5.90
CA GLY A 40 -3.88 19.83 6.29
C GLY A 40 -5.15 20.25 5.54
N ARG A 41 -5.34 21.55 5.29
CA ARG A 41 -6.46 22.05 4.50
C ARG A 41 -6.33 21.77 3.01
N ALA A 42 -5.10 21.86 2.47
CA ALA A 42 -4.87 21.80 1.03
C ALA A 42 -4.71 20.36 0.51
N THR A 43 -3.89 19.51 1.17
CA THR A 43 -3.43 18.27 0.52
C THR A 43 -3.23 17.06 1.45
N TRP A 44 -3.08 17.26 2.76
CA TRP A 44 -2.71 16.17 3.65
C TRP A 44 -3.93 15.61 4.41
N SER A 45 -4.02 14.28 4.45
CA SER A 45 -4.96 13.61 5.35
C SER A 45 -4.56 13.81 6.82
N ARG A 46 -5.51 13.64 7.76
CA ARG A 46 -5.25 13.67 9.21
C ARG A 46 -4.04 12.79 9.60
N ARG A 47 -3.95 11.59 9.05
CA ARG A 47 -2.80 10.67 9.23
C ARG A 47 -1.50 11.26 8.69
N SER A 48 -1.53 11.92 7.53
CA SER A 48 -0.35 12.56 6.96
C SER A 48 0.14 13.74 7.82
N VAL A 49 -0.78 14.49 8.43
CA VAL A 49 -0.45 15.55 9.38
C VAL A 49 0.18 14.96 10.66
N ALA A 50 -0.40 13.90 11.21
CA ALA A 50 0.17 13.23 12.39
C ALA A 50 1.60 12.72 12.15
N ILE A 51 1.86 12.13 10.97
CA ILE A 51 3.20 11.72 10.57
C ILE A 51 4.15 12.91 10.45
N ALA A 52 3.68 14.03 9.92
CA ALA A 52 4.47 15.26 9.82
C ALA A 52 4.82 15.82 11.21
N VAL A 53 3.87 15.83 12.14
CA VAL A 53 4.13 16.21 13.52
C VAL A 53 5.20 15.33 14.16
N GLN A 54 5.15 14.01 13.97
CA GLN A 54 6.19 13.11 14.47
C GLN A 54 7.57 13.41 13.86
N ALA A 55 7.62 13.69 12.55
CA ALA A 55 8.87 14.03 11.86
C ALA A 55 9.43 15.36 12.36
N LEU A 56 8.59 16.39 12.45
CA LEU A 56 8.98 17.71 12.94
C LEU A 56 9.37 17.68 14.41
N ARG A 57 8.67 16.92 15.25
CA ARG A 57 9.06 16.71 16.65
C ARG A 57 10.45 16.09 16.77
N ALA A 58 10.77 15.09 15.93
CA ALA A 58 12.10 14.49 15.92
C ALA A 58 13.18 15.49 15.45
N PHE A 59 12.89 16.28 14.43
CA PHE A 59 13.77 17.33 13.91
C PHE A 59 14.02 18.43 14.94
N PHE A 60 12.97 19.00 15.54
CA PHE A 60 13.14 20.06 16.53
C PHE A 60 13.78 19.57 17.83
N ARG A 61 13.53 18.33 18.25
CA ARG A 61 14.26 17.75 19.40
C ARG A 61 15.78 17.70 19.14
N TYR A 62 16.18 17.41 17.90
CA TYR A 62 17.58 17.48 17.50
C TYR A 62 18.08 18.92 17.47
N ALA A 63 17.35 19.84 16.84
CA ALA A 63 17.73 21.24 16.73
C ALA A 63 17.85 21.93 18.10
N GLU A 64 16.91 21.67 19.04
CA GLU A 64 16.99 22.15 20.43
C GLU A 64 18.25 21.64 21.15
N ARG A 65 18.54 20.37 21.02
CA ARG A 65 19.73 19.77 21.64
C ARG A 65 21.03 20.35 21.11
N THR A 66 21.07 20.76 19.85
CA THR A 66 22.23 21.37 19.19
C THR A 66 22.21 22.91 19.26
N GLN A 67 21.29 23.50 20.03
CA GLN A 67 21.12 24.95 20.17
C GLN A 67 20.83 25.67 18.83
N GLY A 68 20.31 24.94 17.84
CA GLY A 68 19.95 25.49 16.54
C GLY A 68 18.59 26.17 16.49
N CYS A 69 17.77 26.02 17.53
CA CYS A 69 16.48 26.70 17.68
C CYS A 69 16.10 26.87 19.17
N ARG A 70 15.02 27.61 19.43
CA ARG A 70 14.49 27.80 20.79
C ARG A 70 14.01 26.47 21.39
N ALA A 71 14.23 26.29 22.69
CA ALA A 71 13.72 25.14 23.43
C ALA A 71 12.19 25.16 23.55
N GLY A 72 11.58 23.97 23.62
CA GLY A 72 10.16 23.78 23.86
C GLY A 72 9.29 23.57 22.63
N ILE A 73 9.79 23.80 21.42
CA ILE A 73 9.02 23.59 20.18
C ILE A 73 8.64 22.10 20.01
N ALA A 74 9.60 21.21 20.20
CA ALA A 74 9.35 19.77 20.07
C ALA A 74 8.31 19.25 21.07
N ALA A 75 8.30 19.77 22.30
CA ALA A 75 7.34 19.40 23.34
C ALA A 75 5.93 19.94 23.06
N ALA A 76 5.84 21.16 22.53
CA ALA A 76 4.57 21.81 22.24
C ALA A 76 3.85 21.22 20.99
N LEU A 77 4.55 20.49 20.12
CA LEU A 77 3.95 19.89 18.93
C LEU A 77 2.98 18.77 19.32
N VAL A 78 1.68 18.99 19.11
CA VAL A 78 0.62 17.99 19.32
C VAL A 78 0.02 17.59 17.99
N GLY A 79 0.03 16.29 17.70
CA GLY A 79 -0.59 15.76 16.50
C GLY A 79 -2.11 15.58 16.66
N PRO A 80 -2.86 15.55 15.54
CA PRO A 80 -4.27 15.24 15.60
C PRO A 80 -4.48 13.82 16.13
N PRO A 81 -5.55 13.57 16.91
CA PRO A 81 -5.88 12.23 17.33
C PRO A 81 -6.16 11.34 16.10
N LEU A 82 -5.59 10.17 16.11
CA LEU A 82 -5.84 9.13 15.10
C LEU A 82 -6.67 8.03 15.75
N TYR A 83 -7.83 7.79 15.18
CA TYR A 83 -8.64 6.67 15.60
C TYR A 83 -8.31 5.47 14.71
N ASP A 84 -8.03 4.33 15.34
CA ASP A 84 -7.86 3.11 14.59
C ASP A 84 -9.18 2.72 13.92
N PHE A 85 -9.08 2.24 12.68
CA PHE A 85 -10.25 1.87 11.88
C PHE A 85 -11.20 3.02 11.48
N GLU A 86 -10.74 4.27 11.45
CA GLU A 86 -11.56 5.43 11.03
C GLU A 86 -12.09 5.29 9.59
N SER A 87 -11.38 4.57 8.74
CA SER A 87 -11.80 4.31 7.36
C SER A 87 -12.10 2.84 7.09
N LEU A 88 -13.16 2.57 6.34
CA LEU A 88 -13.39 1.25 5.80
C LEU A 88 -12.28 0.85 4.81
N PRO A 89 -11.94 -0.44 4.69
CA PRO A 89 -11.11 -0.94 3.62
C PRO A 89 -11.79 -0.61 2.28
N ALA A 90 -11.13 0.19 1.46
CA ALA A 90 -11.66 0.63 0.18
C ALA A 90 -10.97 -0.14 -0.95
N GLY A 91 -11.38 -1.37 -1.18
CA GLY A 91 -11.07 -2.14 -2.38
C GLY A 91 -12.22 -2.08 -3.38
N PRO A 92 -11.96 -2.29 -4.69
CA PRO A 92 -13.02 -2.49 -5.66
C PRO A 92 -13.82 -3.76 -5.33
N PRO A 93 -15.12 -3.81 -5.68
CA PRO A 93 -15.88 -5.04 -5.69
C PRO A 93 -15.18 -6.11 -6.53
N TRP A 94 -15.31 -7.38 -6.12
CA TRP A 94 -14.59 -8.45 -6.82
C TRP A 94 -15.01 -8.58 -8.30
N ALA A 95 -16.27 -8.36 -8.62
CA ALA A 95 -16.74 -8.34 -10.00
C ALA A 95 -16.02 -7.31 -10.88
N ASP A 96 -15.67 -6.15 -10.33
CA ASP A 96 -14.89 -5.16 -11.06
C ASP A 96 -13.43 -5.60 -11.27
N VAL A 97 -12.85 -6.31 -10.29
CA VAL A 97 -11.52 -6.91 -10.44
C VAL A 97 -11.50 -7.95 -11.55
N GLU A 98 -12.50 -8.83 -11.60
CA GLU A 98 -12.67 -9.83 -12.66
C GLU A 98 -12.84 -9.16 -14.03
N ALA A 99 -13.65 -8.11 -14.11
CA ALA A 99 -13.83 -7.38 -15.36
C ALA A 99 -12.56 -6.66 -15.83
N ILE A 100 -11.71 -6.16 -14.91
CA ILE A 100 -10.39 -5.61 -15.24
C ILE A 100 -9.48 -6.71 -15.78
N ILE A 101 -9.39 -7.85 -15.11
CA ILE A 101 -8.58 -9.00 -15.53
C ILE A 101 -9.01 -9.44 -16.94
N THR A 102 -10.30 -9.59 -17.17
CA THR A 102 -10.86 -9.97 -18.47
C THR A 102 -10.51 -8.96 -19.56
N SER A 103 -10.58 -7.65 -19.28
CA SER A 103 -10.26 -6.59 -20.23
C SER A 103 -8.81 -6.57 -20.70
N LEU A 104 -7.91 -7.16 -19.91
CA LEU A 104 -6.48 -7.28 -20.23
C LEU A 104 -6.11 -8.59 -20.95
N THR A 105 -7.10 -9.43 -21.22
CA THR A 105 -6.92 -10.68 -22.01
C THR A 105 -6.84 -10.34 -23.50
N THR A 106 -5.78 -9.63 -23.89
CA THR A 106 -5.52 -9.20 -25.27
C THR A 106 -4.18 -9.74 -25.76
N SER A 107 -3.81 -9.45 -26.99
CA SER A 107 -2.49 -9.76 -27.56
C SER A 107 -1.46 -8.63 -27.40
N ARG A 108 -1.84 -7.50 -26.80
CA ARG A 108 -0.94 -6.34 -26.62
C ARG A 108 0.10 -6.63 -25.53
N PRO A 109 1.39 -6.44 -25.81
CA PRO A 109 2.46 -6.71 -24.83
C PRO A 109 2.27 -6.01 -23.48
N ALA A 110 1.75 -4.77 -23.50
CA ALA A 110 1.49 -4.02 -22.29
C ALA A 110 0.38 -4.65 -21.43
N ASP A 111 -0.67 -5.16 -22.05
CA ASP A 111 -1.80 -5.79 -21.36
C ASP A 111 -1.38 -7.16 -20.80
N ILE A 112 -0.62 -7.95 -21.56
CA ILE A 112 -0.08 -9.26 -21.12
C ILE A 112 0.78 -9.07 -19.85
N ARG A 113 1.70 -8.09 -19.84
CA ARG A 113 2.49 -7.77 -18.64
C ARG A 113 1.60 -7.27 -17.50
N SER A 114 0.64 -6.41 -17.81
CA SER A 114 -0.27 -5.84 -16.82
C SER A 114 -1.12 -6.93 -16.17
N LEU A 115 -1.66 -7.84 -16.96
CA LEU A 115 -2.43 -8.99 -16.49
C LEU A 115 -1.62 -9.84 -15.52
N ALA A 116 -0.39 -10.21 -15.89
CA ALA A 116 0.50 -11.01 -15.04
C ALA A 116 0.77 -10.33 -13.67
N ALA A 117 0.99 -9.02 -13.65
CA ALA A 117 1.20 -8.29 -12.41
C ALA A 117 -0.08 -8.13 -11.59
N LEU A 118 -1.22 -7.82 -12.24
CA LEU A 118 -2.50 -7.60 -11.57
C LEU A 118 -3.05 -8.87 -10.92
N ILE A 119 -2.89 -10.02 -11.56
CA ILE A 119 -3.29 -11.30 -10.97
C ILE A 119 -2.54 -11.54 -9.65
N LEU A 120 -1.24 -11.22 -9.56
CA LEU A 120 -0.49 -11.37 -8.32
C LEU A 120 -1.02 -10.45 -7.21
N PHE A 121 -1.42 -9.22 -7.56
CA PHE A 121 -2.03 -8.31 -6.59
C PHE A 121 -3.43 -8.72 -6.17
N ALA A 122 -4.24 -9.21 -7.11
CA ALA A 122 -5.64 -9.56 -6.87
C ALA A 122 -5.78 -10.92 -6.17
N THR A 123 -5.06 -11.94 -6.61
CA THR A 123 -5.20 -13.30 -6.08
C THR A 123 -4.49 -13.48 -4.74
N TYR A 124 -3.26 -12.94 -4.62
CA TYR A 124 -2.45 -13.15 -3.42
C TYR A 124 -2.37 -11.92 -2.51
N GLY A 125 -2.85 -10.78 -2.97
CA GLY A 125 -2.76 -9.54 -2.22
C GLY A 125 -1.31 -9.09 -1.95
N PHE A 126 -0.34 -9.42 -2.80
CA PHE A 126 1.06 -9.07 -2.59
C PHE A 126 1.27 -7.55 -2.53
N ARG A 127 2.25 -7.12 -1.76
CA ARG A 127 2.65 -5.71 -1.73
C ARG A 127 3.44 -5.35 -3.00
N VAL A 128 3.32 -4.10 -3.43
CA VAL A 128 4.03 -3.63 -4.63
C VAL A 128 5.54 -3.88 -4.58
N GLY A 129 6.16 -3.73 -3.41
CA GLY A 129 7.59 -4.03 -3.23
C GLY A 129 7.93 -5.51 -3.29
N GLU A 130 7.00 -6.38 -2.92
CA GLU A 130 7.16 -7.84 -3.03
C GLU A 130 7.14 -8.25 -4.50
N VAL A 131 6.19 -7.75 -5.28
CA VAL A 131 6.10 -8.01 -6.73
C VAL A 131 7.27 -7.38 -7.51
N ALA A 132 7.70 -6.17 -7.13
CA ALA A 132 8.86 -5.52 -7.73
C ALA A 132 10.18 -6.28 -7.51
N GLY A 133 10.26 -7.00 -6.39
CA GLY A 133 11.44 -7.79 -6.04
C GLY A 133 11.45 -9.20 -6.59
N LEU A 134 10.37 -9.65 -7.24
CA LEU A 134 10.30 -11.01 -7.80
C LEU A 134 11.33 -11.22 -8.89
N THR A 135 11.91 -12.41 -8.89
CA THR A 135 12.80 -12.92 -9.90
C THR A 135 12.19 -14.15 -10.60
N LEU A 136 12.78 -14.57 -11.70
CA LEU A 136 12.38 -15.81 -12.38
C LEU A 136 12.56 -17.05 -11.48
N ASP A 137 13.51 -17.01 -10.55
CA ASP A 137 13.81 -18.11 -9.63
C ASP A 137 12.79 -18.22 -8.48
N ASP A 138 12.01 -17.18 -8.26
CA ASP A 138 10.96 -17.17 -7.24
C ASP A 138 9.68 -17.89 -7.70
N VAL A 139 9.58 -18.22 -9.01
CA VAL A 139 8.49 -19.04 -9.58
C VAL A 139 9.01 -20.45 -9.85
N ASP A 140 8.58 -21.37 -9.03
CA ASP A 140 8.93 -22.78 -9.14
C ASP A 140 7.81 -23.50 -9.90
N TRP A 141 8.07 -23.78 -11.17
CA TRP A 141 7.11 -24.37 -12.08
C TRP A 141 6.92 -25.86 -11.85
N GLU A 142 7.95 -26.54 -11.34
CA GLU A 142 7.91 -27.97 -11.07
C GLU A 142 7.03 -28.30 -9.86
N HIS A 143 7.15 -27.47 -8.80
CA HIS A 143 6.35 -27.64 -7.58
C HIS A 143 5.09 -26.78 -7.56
N GLU A 144 4.82 -26.04 -8.63
CA GLU A 144 3.67 -25.12 -8.75
C GLU A 144 3.56 -24.14 -7.57
N VAL A 145 4.67 -23.48 -7.22
CA VAL A 145 4.68 -22.52 -6.13
C VAL A 145 5.38 -21.21 -6.51
N ILE A 146 4.98 -20.13 -5.83
CA ILE A 146 5.64 -18.84 -5.90
C ILE A 146 6.18 -18.46 -4.51
N ARG A 147 7.45 -18.06 -4.44
CA ARG A 147 8.15 -17.69 -3.21
C ARG A 147 8.21 -16.18 -3.08
N ILE A 148 7.72 -15.63 -1.97
CA ILE A 148 7.70 -14.19 -1.70
C ILE A 148 8.61 -13.87 -0.54
N ARG A 149 9.59 -12.98 -0.78
CA ARG A 149 10.45 -12.44 0.29
C ARG A 149 9.74 -11.28 0.98
N ARG A 150 9.40 -11.46 2.24
CA ARG A 150 8.75 -10.43 3.05
C ARG A 150 9.77 -9.40 3.52
N VAL A 151 9.79 -8.23 2.87
CA VAL A 151 10.76 -7.14 3.11
C VAL A 151 10.88 -6.74 4.60
N LYS A 152 9.81 -6.89 5.39
CA LYS A 152 9.79 -6.48 6.81
C LYS A 152 10.10 -7.60 7.80
N ARG A 153 10.05 -8.87 7.39
CA ARG A 153 10.31 -10.03 8.25
C ARG A 153 11.59 -10.76 7.89
N HIS A 154 12.14 -10.49 6.72
CA HIS A 154 13.23 -11.26 6.08
C HIS A 154 12.90 -12.75 5.89
N ASP A 155 11.60 -13.11 5.98
CA ASP A 155 11.10 -14.46 5.79
C ASP A 155 10.71 -14.68 4.33
N VAL A 156 10.85 -15.91 3.86
CA VAL A 156 10.31 -16.38 2.58
C VAL A 156 9.00 -17.09 2.86
N GLN A 157 7.94 -16.61 2.26
CA GLN A 157 6.63 -17.26 2.30
C GLN A 157 6.32 -17.87 0.94
N THR A 158 5.90 -19.14 0.95
CA THR A 158 5.56 -19.90 -0.25
C THR A 158 4.05 -19.95 -0.43
N TYR A 159 3.60 -19.76 -1.67
CA TYR A 159 2.19 -19.81 -2.05
C TYR A 159 2.01 -20.80 -3.18
N PRO A 160 0.90 -21.57 -3.23
CA PRO A 160 0.57 -22.36 -4.42
C PRO A 160 0.38 -21.41 -5.62
N LEU A 161 0.93 -21.80 -6.75
CA LEU A 161 0.77 -21.08 -8.00
C LEU A 161 -0.59 -21.45 -8.60
N SER A 162 -1.57 -20.54 -8.51
CA SER A 162 -2.87 -20.80 -9.11
C SER A 162 -2.75 -20.91 -10.63
N LYS A 163 -3.63 -21.70 -11.26
CA LYS A 163 -3.64 -21.91 -12.70
C LYS A 163 -3.65 -20.58 -13.47
N ASP A 164 -4.50 -19.63 -13.08
CA ASP A 164 -4.62 -18.35 -13.76
C ASP A 164 -3.33 -17.51 -13.63
N ALA A 165 -2.71 -17.49 -12.44
CA ALA A 165 -1.43 -16.82 -12.25
C ALA A 165 -0.31 -17.49 -13.04
N GLY A 166 -0.26 -18.83 -13.05
CA GLY A 166 0.71 -19.59 -13.83
C GLY A 166 0.60 -19.31 -15.33
N VAL A 167 -0.60 -19.37 -15.88
CA VAL A 167 -0.85 -19.08 -17.31
C VAL A 167 -0.46 -17.64 -17.66
N ALA A 168 -0.86 -16.66 -16.85
CA ALA A 168 -0.55 -15.25 -17.11
C ALA A 168 0.96 -14.97 -17.03
N LEU A 169 1.64 -15.53 -16.02
CA LEU A 169 3.09 -15.39 -15.86
C LEU A 169 3.85 -16.08 -17.00
N LEU A 170 3.47 -17.31 -17.34
CA LEU A 170 4.10 -18.05 -18.43
C LEU A 170 3.97 -17.28 -19.75
N ARG A 171 2.76 -16.83 -20.09
CA ARG A 171 2.53 -16.02 -21.29
C ARG A 171 3.37 -14.74 -21.30
N TYR A 172 3.46 -14.02 -20.17
CA TYR A 172 4.31 -12.84 -20.09
C TYR A 172 5.79 -13.19 -20.31
N ILE A 173 6.28 -14.26 -19.69
CA ILE A 173 7.69 -14.65 -19.76
C ILE A 173 8.07 -15.11 -21.17
N THR A 174 7.21 -15.89 -21.84
CA THR A 174 7.50 -16.47 -23.16
C THR A 174 7.33 -15.46 -24.30
N ASP A 175 6.25 -14.68 -24.26
CA ASP A 175 5.80 -13.88 -25.42
C ASP A 175 6.24 -12.42 -25.34
N VAL A 176 6.47 -11.87 -24.14
CA VAL A 176 6.60 -10.40 -23.95
C VAL A 176 7.88 -10.01 -23.24
N ARG A 177 8.31 -10.77 -22.23
CA ARG A 177 9.46 -10.39 -21.42
C ARG A 177 10.75 -10.36 -22.26
N PRO A 178 11.51 -9.22 -22.27
CA PRO A 178 12.78 -9.14 -22.99
C PRO A 178 13.78 -10.20 -22.52
N ARG A 179 14.30 -11.00 -23.46
CA ARG A 179 15.24 -12.09 -23.18
C ARG A 179 16.64 -11.55 -22.84
N GLY A 180 17.42 -12.32 -22.06
CA GLY A 180 18.80 -11.97 -21.72
C GLY A 180 18.97 -10.75 -20.83
N ARG A 181 17.92 -10.27 -20.14
CA ARG A 181 17.92 -9.03 -19.34
C ARG A 181 17.78 -9.28 -17.84
N GLY A 182 18.74 -10.00 -17.26
CA GLY A 182 18.79 -10.27 -15.84
C GLY A 182 17.67 -11.17 -15.32
N ARG A 183 17.62 -11.36 -13.99
CA ARG A 183 16.70 -12.31 -13.34
C ARG A 183 15.37 -11.68 -12.87
N ALA A 184 15.23 -10.34 -12.83
CA ALA A 184 13.99 -9.70 -12.40
C ALA A 184 12.80 -10.17 -13.24
N LEU A 185 11.69 -10.55 -12.58
CA LEU A 185 10.51 -11.08 -13.26
C LEU A 185 9.90 -10.03 -14.19
N PHE A 186 9.57 -8.86 -13.66
CA PHE A 186 8.95 -7.76 -14.42
C PHE A 186 9.97 -6.75 -14.93
N LEU A 187 9.93 -6.48 -16.23
CA LEU A 187 10.80 -5.52 -16.90
C LEU A 187 9.99 -4.42 -17.60
N THR A 188 10.65 -3.28 -17.87
CA THR A 188 10.12 -2.27 -18.79
C THR A 188 10.09 -2.84 -20.21
N LEU A 189 9.05 -2.54 -20.99
CA LEU A 189 8.91 -3.03 -22.36
C LEU A 189 9.78 -2.24 -23.35
N GLN A 190 10.09 -1.00 -23.02
CA GLN A 190 10.95 -0.13 -23.83
C GLN A 190 12.39 -0.20 -23.33
N ALA A 191 13.33 -0.08 -24.25
CA ALA A 191 14.75 0.05 -23.92
C ALA A 191 15.04 1.39 -23.18
N PRO A 192 16.00 1.38 -22.24
CA PRO A 192 16.72 0.22 -21.74
C PRO A 192 15.81 -0.64 -20.86
N HIS A 193 15.77 -1.95 -21.11
CA HIS A 193 14.95 -2.91 -20.36
C HIS A 193 15.48 -3.04 -18.93
N ARG A 194 14.82 -2.39 -17.98
CA ARG A 194 15.19 -2.34 -16.56
C ARG A 194 14.13 -3.07 -15.72
N PRO A 195 14.49 -3.54 -14.52
CA PRO A 195 13.49 -4.02 -13.56
C PRO A 195 12.39 -2.99 -13.35
N LEU A 196 11.14 -3.44 -13.39
CA LEU A 196 9.99 -2.54 -13.20
C LEU A 196 9.94 -2.08 -11.74
N SER A 197 10.01 -0.77 -11.53
CA SER A 197 10.02 -0.19 -10.20
C SER A 197 8.66 -0.30 -9.50
N CYS A 198 8.63 -0.11 -8.18
CA CYS A 198 7.37 0.00 -7.42
C CYS A 198 6.43 1.08 -8.01
N ALA A 199 6.98 2.21 -8.48
CA ALA A 199 6.19 3.24 -9.12
C ALA A 199 5.62 2.77 -10.48
N GLY A 200 6.39 2.03 -11.26
CA GLY A 200 5.92 1.44 -12.51
C GLY A 200 4.77 0.44 -12.30
N LEU A 201 4.91 -0.45 -11.32
CA LEU A 201 3.85 -1.40 -10.95
C LEU A 201 2.62 -0.69 -10.36
N TYR A 202 2.83 0.38 -9.58
CA TYR A 202 1.74 1.20 -9.08
C TYR A 202 0.95 1.84 -10.22
N ASN A 203 1.63 2.48 -11.16
CA ASN A 203 1.00 3.12 -12.31
C ASN A 203 0.24 2.12 -13.17
N LEU A 204 0.78 0.92 -13.38
CA LEU A 204 0.14 -0.15 -14.11
C LEU A 204 -1.21 -0.54 -13.46
N ALA A 205 -1.23 -0.77 -12.14
CA ALA A 205 -2.45 -1.09 -11.41
C ALA A 205 -3.42 0.12 -11.39
N SER A 206 -2.89 1.33 -11.21
CA SER A 206 -3.68 2.55 -11.20
C SER A 206 -4.38 2.79 -12.52
N HIS A 207 -3.69 2.64 -13.64
CA HIS A 207 -4.28 2.79 -14.98
C HIS A 207 -5.41 1.77 -15.20
N ALA A 208 -5.22 0.51 -14.83
CA ALA A 208 -6.23 -0.51 -15.00
C ALA A 208 -7.49 -0.23 -14.16
N LEU A 209 -7.33 0.24 -12.93
CA LEU A 209 -8.44 0.62 -12.05
C LEU A 209 -9.16 1.88 -12.56
N CYS A 210 -8.41 2.91 -12.98
CA CYS A 210 -8.99 4.15 -13.51
C CYS A 210 -9.73 3.95 -14.83
N ALA A 211 -9.25 3.05 -15.69
CA ALA A 211 -9.89 2.75 -16.98
C ALA A 211 -11.32 2.22 -16.82
N ARG A 212 -11.67 1.67 -15.64
CA ARG A 212 -13.04 1.23 -15.30
C ARG A 212 -13.91 2.35 -14.72
N GLY A 213 -13.40 3.56 -14.56
CA GLY A 213 -14.14 4.68 -13.96
C GLY A 213 -14.51 4.48 -12.49
N LEU A 214 -13.81 3.59 -11.78
CA LEU A 214 -14.11 3.28 -10.38
C LEU A 214 -13.79 4.48 -9.49
N GLN A 215 -14.76 4.88 -8.67
CA GLN A 215 -14.59 5.95 -7.68
C GLN A 215 -13.94 5.38 -6.40
N LEU A 216 -12.64 5.12 -6.46
CA LEU A 216 -11.87 4.60 -5.35
C LEU A 216 -11.06 5.71 -4.68
N ARG A 217 -10.96 5.65 -3.36
CA ARG A 217 -10.09 6.56 -2.58
C ARG A 217 -8.61 6.40 -2.97
N HIS A 218 -8.21 5.20 -3.34
CA HIS A 218 -6.85 4.85 -3.77
C HIS A 218 -6.91 3.95 -4.99
N HIS A 219 -6.20 4.33 -6.04
CA HIS A 219 -6.08 3.55 -7.27
C HIS A 219 -4.67 2.95 -7.33
N GLY A 220 -4.51 1.71 -6.90
CA GLY A 220 -3.20 1.07 -6.95
C GLY A 220 -3.22 -0.35 -6.37
N PRO A 221 -2.05 -1.01 -6.27
CA PRO A 221 -1.95 -2.39 -5.76
C PRO A 221 -2.58 -2.60 -4.40
N HIS A 222 -2.60 -1.55 -3.56
CA HIS A 222 -3.20 -1.65 -2.23
C HIS A 222 -4.73 -1.81 -2.26
N ALA A 223 -5.40 -1.19 -3.24
CA ALA A 223 -6.84 -1.39 -3.46
C ALA A 223 -7.15 -2.84 -3.87
N LEU A 224 -6.33 -3.44 -4.75
CA LEU A 224 -6.45 -4.84 -5.12
C LEU A 224 -6.18 -5.79 -3.95
N ARG A 225 -5.24 -5.46 -3.10
CA ARG A 225 -4.99 -6.21 -1.86
C ARG A 225 -6.18 -6.15 -0.90
N HIS A 226 -6.87 -5.00 -0.81
CA HIS A 226 -8.11 -4.90 -0.05
C HIS A 226 -9.22 -5.75 -0.67
N ALA A 227 -9.36 -5.75 -1.98
CA ALA A 227 -10.31 -6.61 -2.68
C ALA A 227 -10.02 -8.10 -2.43
N CYS A 228 -8.74 -8.51 -2.47
CA CYS A 228 -8.30 -9.86 -2.12
C CYS A 228 -8.74 -10.23 -0.70
N ALA A 229 -8.43 -9.40 0.29
CA ALA A 229 -8.78 -9.66 1.68
C ALA A 229 -10.30 -9.77 1.90
N THR A 230 -11.07 -8.86 1.30
CA THR A 230 -12.54 -8.88 1.38
C THR A 230 -13.13 -10.14 0.71
N ARG A 231 -12.54 -10.58 -0.42
CA ARG A 231 -12.92 -11.83 -1.07
C ARG A 231 -12.65 -13.05 -0.19
N LEU A 232 -11.44 -13.15 0.38
CA LEU A 232 -11.10 -14.26 1.29
C LEU A 232 -12.05 -14.31 2.49
N LEU A 233 -12.40 -13.14 3.03
CA LEU A 233 -13.38 -13.03 4.11
C LEU A 233 -14.76 -13.53 3.68
N SER A 234 -15.24 -13.13 2.50
CA SER A 234 -16.54 -13.61 1.97
C SER A 234 -16.56 -15.10 1.64
N GLN A 235 -15.39 -15.72 1.51
CA GLN A 235 -15.23 -17.18 1.36
C GLN A 235 -15.15 -17.90 2.71
N GLY A 236 -15.28 -17.18 3.84
CA GLY A 236 -15.33 -17.75 5.17
C GLY A 236 -13.97 -17.96 5.85
N LEU A 237 -12.86 -17.42 5.29
CA LEU A 237 -11.57 -17.51 5.96
C LEU A 237 -11.54 -16.63 7.21
N SER A 238 -10.90 -17.15 8.26
CA SER A 238 -10.74 -16.37 9.49
C SER A 238 -9.82 -15.16 9.32
N PHE A 239 -9.98 -14.13 10.17
CA PHE A 239 -9.07 -12.97 10.16
C PHE A 239 -7.61 -13.38 10.37
N LYS A 240 -7.37 -14.46 11.14
CA LYS A 240 -6.02 -14.99 11.32
C LYS A 240 -5.46 -15.52 10.01
N ASP A 241 -6.22 -16.35 9.29
CA ASP A 241 -5.78 -16.96 8.02
C ASP A 241 -5.56 -15.90 6.96
N ILE A 242 -6.46 -14.89 6.89
CA ILE A 242 -6.29 -13.73 6.01
C ILE A 242 -5.03 -12.93 6.38
N GLY A 243 -4.78 -12.72 7.67
CA GLY A 243 -3.58 -12.05 8.16
C GLY A 243 -2.30 -12.79 7.78
N ASP A 244 -2.28 -14.10 7.96
CA ASP A 244 -1.16 -14.97 7.61
C ASP A 244 -0.96 -15.01 6.09
N HIS A 245 -2.03 -15.16 5.31
CA HIS A 245 -1.99 -15.09 3.84
C HIS A 245 -1.41 -13.76 3.34
N LEU A 246 -1.87 -12.66 3.87
CA LEU A 246 -1.38 -11.34 3.49
C LEU A 246 -0.01 -10.99 4.09
N GLY A 247 0.50 -11.75 5.05
CA GLY A 247 1.72 -11.45 5.79
C GLY A 247 1.59 -10.18 6.63
N HIS A 248 0.51 -10.05 7.40
CA HIS A 248 0.34 -8.98 8.38
C HIS A 248 1.22 -9.24 9.61
N ARG A 249 1.72 -8.17 10.25
CA ARG A 249 2.53 -8.26 11.48
C ARG A 249 1.67 -8.38 12.74
N SER A 250 0.47 -7.82 12.71
CA SER A 250 -0.47 -7.75 13.81
C SER A 250 -1.86 -8.14 13.33
N ALA A 251 -2.60 -8.85 14.17
CA ALA A 251 -4.01 -9.15 13.96
C ALA A 251 -4.85 -7.88 13.75
N ASP A 252 -4.49 -6.77 14.41
CA ASP A 252 -5.16 -5.47 14.27
C ASP A 252 -5.19 -4.98 12.82
N THR A 253 -4.13 -5.30 12.03
CA THR A 253 -4.09 -4.93 10.62
C THR A 253 -5.15 -5.66 9.80
N THR A 254 -5.55 -6.85 10.24
CA THR A 254 -6.59 -7.64 9.58
C THR A 254 -7.98 -7.32 10.14
N ALA A 255 -8.08 -6.91 11.40
CA ALA A 255 -9.32 -6.55 12.07
C ALA A 255 -10.09 -5.40 11.37
N ILE A 256 -9.42 -4.60 10.53
CA ILE A 256 -10.07 -3.58 9.71
C ILE A 256 -11.15 -4.18 8.77
N TYR A 257 -11.00 -5.45 8.37
CA TYR A 257 -11.94 -6.14 7.49
C TYR A 257 -13.21 -6.61 8.22
N ALA A 258 -13.21 -6.68 9.56
CA ALA A 258 -14.42 -6.99 10.33
C ALA A 258 -15.56 -5.98 10.06
N LYS A 259 -15.22 -4.75 9.71
CA LYS A 259 -16.21 -3.69 9.39
C LYS A 259 -16.94 -3.90 8.07
N VAL A 260 -16.43 -4.71 7.18
CA VAL A 260 -17.05 -5.01 5.87
C VAL A 260 -17.69 -6.39 5.84
N ASP A 261 -17.58 -7.15 6.93
CA ASP A 261 -18.24 -8.43 7.12
C ASP A 261 -19.69 -8.22 7.59
N LEU A 262 -20.48 -7.61 6.72
CA LEU A 262 -21.89 -7.34 6.98
C LEU A 262 -22.73 -8.62 7.23
N PRO A 263 -22.49 -9.78 6.59
CA PRO A 263 -23.17 -11.01 6.90
C PRO A 263 -22.98 -11.43 8.36
N SER A 264 -21.73 -11.56 8.83
CA SER A 264 -21.43 -11.93 10.22
C SER A 264 -21.92 -10.88 11.23
N LEU A 265 -21.82 -9.58 10.89
CA LEU A 265 -22.36 -8.52 11.74
C LEU A 265 -23.91 -8.58 11.85
N ARG A 266 -24.59 -8.95 10.76
CA ARG A 266 -26.06 -9.15 10.79
C ARG A 266 -26.45 -10.37 11.60
N GLU A 267 -25.67 -11.42 11.60
CA GLU A 267 -25.90 -12.62 12.38
C GLU A 267 -25.77 -12.32 13.88
N VAL A 268 -24.72 -11.59 14.28
CA VAL A 268 -24.56 -11.08 15.64
C VAL A 268 -25.70 -10.14 16.06
N ALA A 269 -26.18 -9.28 15.13
CA ALA A 269 -27.29 -8.36 15.38
C ALA A 269 -28.66 -9.04 15.46
N ARG A 270 -28.78 -10.31 15.05
CA ARG A 270 -29.96 -11.15 15.23
C ARG A 270 -30.06 -11.79 16.61
N PHE A 271 -29.22 -11.36 17.56
CA PHE A 271 -29.27 -11.81 18.93
C PHE A 271 -30.66 -11.52 19.50
N ASP A 272 -31.42 -12.57 19.72
CA ASP A 272 -32.76 -12.49 20.32
C ASP A 272 -32.62 -12.16 21.81
N LEU A 273 -33.01 -10.94 22.18
CA LEU A 273 -33.15 -10.55 23.59
C LEU A 273 -34.42 -11.16 24.23
N GLY A 274 -35.03 -12.17 23.60
CA GLY A 274 -36.20 -12.88 24.08
C GLY A 274 -35.99 -13.50 25.41
N GLY A 275 -36.23 -12.74 26.47
CA GLY A 275 -36.20 -13.28 27.85
C GLY A 275 -35.88 -12.29 28.96
N VAL A 276 -35.54 -11.03 28.65
CA VAL A 276 -35.43 -10.00 29.70
C VAL A 276 -36.78 -9.30 29.82
N ARG A 277 -37.63 -9.78 30.75
CA ARG A 277 -38.76 -9.04 31.30
C ARG A 277 -38.34 -8.41 32.61
#